data_9cdfa8b8b5b70957dc6410ac233bb7a3
#
_entry.id   9cdfa8b8b5b70957dc6410ac233bb7a3
#
_cell.length_a   1.000
_cell.length_b   1.000
_cell.length_c   1.000
_cell.angle_alpha   90.00
_cell.angle_beta   90.00
_cell.angle_gamma   90.00
#
_symmetry.space_group_name_H-M   'P 1'
#
loop_
_entity.id
_entity.type
_entity.pdbx_description
1 polymer ?
#
loop_
_entity_poly.entity_id
_entity_poly.type
_entity_poly.pdbx_seq_one_letter_code
_entity_poly.pdbx_strand_id
1 'polypeptide(L)'
;MKTDVIINRDALCALRELPDESVHCCVTSPPYYALRDYGLDAQIGREDTPEQYIDRLVAVFHELKRVLRPDGTFWLNIADTYCGTGSKGGYTDPKNPKGRNGQSLSLNRRAPNCKQKDLIGIPWLLAFALRADGWYLRSDIIWQKENPMPESCKDRPSRCYEHIFLLAKSKQYFYDAAAIAEPIAPTTAARYRQGRAAGHKYAEEVPGQGKVQGINKARKGGYYDDALIPTMRNRRDIWLINTVPYKGGHFAAFPPKLAETCILAGCPKGGIVIDPFFGSGTTGKAAKDLDRHYIGIEINIEYCALARARIGGEST
;
A
#
# COMPACT_ATOMS: atom_id res chain seq x y z
N MET A 1 -12.55 -3.15 22.92
CA MET A 1 -12.90 -3.28 21.49
C MET A 1 -12.74 -4.74 21.07
N LYS A 2 -13.64 -5.30 20.27
CA LYS A 2 -13.46 -6.65 19.71
C LYS A 2 -12.44 -6.60 18.57
N THR A 3 -11.56 -7.59 18.51
CA THR A 3 -10.59 -7.83 17.43
C THR A 3 -10.90 -9.13 16.71
N ASP A 4 -10.23 -9.39 15.62
CA ASP A 4 -10.40 -10.57 14.76
C ASP A 4 -11.84 -10.68 14.24
N VAL A 5 -12.33 -9.52 13.78
CA VAL A 5 -13.72 -9.34 13.32
C VAL A 5 -13.76 -8.74 11.92
N ILE A 6 -14.85 -9.10 11.21
CA ILE A 6 -15.22 -8.50 9.93
C ILE A 6 -16.56 -7.80 10.12
N ILE A 7 -16.57 -6.48 9.93
CA ILE A 7 -17.72 -5.60 10.06
C ILE A 7 -18.33 -5.40 8.67
N ASN A 8 -19.53 -5.90 8.46
CA ASN A 8 -20.25 -5.68 7.20
C ASN A 8 -20.98 -4.33 7.23
N ARG A 9 -20.31 -3.29 6.76
CA ARG A 9 -20.82 -1.92 6.77
C ARG A 9 -20.00 -1.01 5.83
N ASP A 10 -20.54 0.19 5.56
CA ASP A 10 -19.80 1.28 4.94
C ASP A 10 -18.58 1.66 5.79
N ALA A 11 -17.45 1.93 5.13
CA ALA A 11 -16.17 2.19 5.78
C ALA A 11 -16.21 3.40 6.74
N LEU A 12 -16.79 4.52 6.29
CA LEU A 12 -16.88 5.74 7.08
C LEU A 12 -17.77 5.54 8.31
N CYS A 13 -18.94 4.90 8.11
CA CYS A 13 -19.87 4.61 9.18
C CYS A 13 -19.26 3.68 10.24
N ALA A 14 -18.54 2.63 9.81
CA ALA A 14 -17.93 1.69 10.74
C ALA A 14 -16.76 2.33 11.51
N LEU A 15 -15.91 3.12 10.85
CA LEU A 15 -14.82 3.82 11.51
C LEU A 15 -15.29 4.77 12.62
N ARG A 16 -16.41 5.48 12.42
CA ARG A 16 -16.98 6.39 13.42
C ARG A 16 -17.40 5.71 14.72
N GLU A 17 -17.67 4.41 14.69
CA GLU A 17 -18.04 3.63 15.87
C GLU A 17 -16.85 3.04 16.63
N LEU A 18 -15.65 3.06 16.03
CA LEU A 18 -14.44 2.59 16.69
C LEU A 18 -13.89 3.64 17.64
N PRO A 19 -13.32 3.22 18.78
CA PRO A 19 -12.71 4.13 19.73
C PRO A 19 -11.51 4.87 19.14
N ASP A 20 -11.26 6.07 19.65
CA ASP A 20 -10.05 6.83 19.35
C ASP A 20 -8.81 6.03 19.72
N GLU A 21 -7.74 6.22 18.97
CA GLU A 21 -6.38 5.74 19.29
C GLU A 21 -6.31 4.25 19.65
N SER A 22 -7.15 3.43 19.00
CA SER A 22 -7.33 2.02 19.34
C SER A 22 -6.61 1.04 18.46
N VAL A 23 -6.17 1.44 17.24
CA VAL A 23 -5.48 0.56 16.30
C VAL A 23 -4.05 1.02 16.00
N HIS A 24 -3.16 0.09 15.67
CA HIS A 24 -1.73 0.33 15.50
C HIS A 24 -1.35 0.62 14.05
N CYS A 25 -2.00 -0.05 13.10
CA CYS A 25 -1.61 0.00 11.70
C CYS A 25 -2.85 -0.13 10.81
N CYS A 26 -2.85 0.62 9.70
CA CYS A 26 -3.78 0.37 8.60
C CYS A 26 -2.99 -0.08 7.37
N VAL A 27 -3.47 -1.14 6.71
CA VAL A 27 -2.99 -1.58 5.40
C VAL A 27 -4.19 -1.77 4.51
N THR A 28 -4.32 -0.99 3.46
CA THR A 28 -5.52 -1.02 2.62
C THR A 28 -5.27 -0.61 1.18
N SER A 29 -6.21 -1.01 0.30
CA SER A 29 -6.35 -0.54 -1.07
C SER A 29 -7.82 -0.19 -1.30
N PRO A 30 -8.18 1.10 -1.39
CA PRO A 30 -9.56 1.51 -1.64
C PRO A 30 -10.01 1.09 -3.04
N PRO A 31 -11.31 1.08 -3.33
CA PRO A 31 -11.81 0.94 -4.70
C PRO A 31 -11.19 2.04 -5.59
N TYR A 32 -10.60 1.65 -6.72
CA TYR A 32 -9.94 2.60 -7.62
C TYR A 32 -10.94 3.41 -8.43
N TYR A 33 -10.62 4.67 -8.68
CA TYR A 33 -11.48 5.59 -9.43
C TYR A 33 -11.85 5.03 -10.81
N ALA A 34 -13.15 4.96 -11.08
CA ALA A 34 -13.76 4.55 -12.34
C ALA A 34 -13.23 3.20 -12.91
N LEU A 35 -12.74 2.31 -12.02
CA LEU A 35 -12.20 1.02 -12.46
C LEU A 35 -13.24 -0.09 -12.40
N ARG A 36 -14.08 -0.13 -11.37
CA ARG A 36 -15.02 -1.24 -11.12
C ARG A 36 -16.36 -0.78 -10.60
N ASP A 37 -17.39 -1.49 -11.04
CA ASP A 37 -18.71 -1.43 -10.47
C ASP A 37 -18.94 -2.71 -9.64
N TYR A 38 -19.14 -2.53 -8.33
CA TYR A 38 -19.47 -3.61 -7.40
C TYR A 38 -20.98 -3.78 -7.22
N GLY A 39 -21.79 -2.96 -7.93
CA GLY A 39 -23.25 -3.02 -7.90
C GLY A 39 -23.87 -2.48 -6.60
N LEU A 40 -23.18 -1.64 -5.86
CA LEU A 40 -23.62 -1.07 -4.60
C LEU A 40 -23.73 0.45 -4.71
N ASP A 41 -24.88 1.02 -4.34
CA ASP A 41 -25.15 2.47 -4.48
C ASP A 41 -24.18 3.33 -3.65
N ALA A 42 -23.73 2.84 -2.51
CA ALA A 42 -22.84 3.54 -1.59
C ALA A 42 -21.35 3.33 -1.89
N GLN A 43 -21.00 2.56 -2.95
CA GLN A 43 -19.59 2.29 -3.24
C GLN A 43 -18.80 3.55 -3.57
N ILE A 44 -17.54 3.59 -3.17
CA ILE A 44 -16.53 4.56 -3.58
C ILE A 44 -15.93 4.10 -4.91
N GLY A 45 -15.50 5.06 -5.75
CA GLY A 45 -14.86 4.81 -7.05
C GLY A 45 -15.78 4.99 -8.26
N ARG A 46 -17.03 5.47 -8.04
CA ARG A 46 -18.00 5.78 -9.12
C ARG A 46 -18.37 7.26 -9.19
N GLU A 47 -17.69 8.09 -8.48
CA GLU A 47 -17.90 9.54 -8.46
C GLU A 47 -17.72 10.12 -9.86
N ASP A 48 -18.45 11.19 -10.15
CA ASP A 48 -18.43 11.85 -11.47
C ASP A 48 -17.07 12.48 -11.75
N THR A 49 -16.36 12.93 -10.71
CA THR A 49 -15.05 13.57 -10.85
C THR A 49 -14.01 12.99 -9.90
N PRO A 50 -12.71 13.07 -10.27
CA PRO A 50 -11.62 12.66 -9.38
C PRO A 50 -11.63 13.40 -8.04
N GLU A 51 -12.00 14.70 -8.05
CA GLU A 51 -12.06 15.53 -6.85
C GLU A 51 -13.08 14.98 -5.85
N GLN A 52 -14.29 14.66 -6.30
CA GLN A 52 -15.33 14.04 -5.46
C GLN A 52 -14.88 12.68 -4.89
N TYR A 53 -14.19 11.88 -5.70
CA TYR A 53 -13.61 10.62 -5.25
C TYR A 53 -12.56 10.83 -4.15
N ILE A 54 -11.66 11.80 -4.35
CA ILE A 54 -10.63 12.17 -3.36
C ILE A 54 -11.27 12.64 -2.06
N ASP A 55 -12.28 13.53 -2.14
CA ASP A 55 -12.99 14.06 -0.97
C ASP A 55 -13.64 12.93 -0.15
N ARG A 56 -14.26 11.95 -0.80
CA ARG A 56 -14.83 10.79 -0.11
C ARG A 56 -13.77 9.94 0.58
N LEU A 57 -12.64 9.70 -0.07
CA LEU A 57 -11.53 8.95 0.54
C LEU A 57 -10.89 9.73 1.70
N VAL A 58 -10.72 11.04 1.57
CA VAL A 58 -10.22 11.89 2.65
C VAL A 58 -11.14 11.81 3.87
N ALA A 59 -12.47 11.85 3.68
CA ALA A 59 -13.41 11.70 4.78
C ALA A 59 -13.26 10.36 5.53
N VAL A 60 -13.07 9.25 4.80
CA VAL A 60 -12.81 7.93 5.39
C VAL A 60 -11.48 7.92 6.15
N PHE A 61 -10.42 8.45 5.54
CA PHE A 61 -9.08 8.41 6.13
C PHE A 61 -8.89 9.47 7.24
N HIS A 62 -9.71 10.51 7.29
CA HIS A 62 -9.81 11.41 8.44
C HIS A 62 -10.29 10.66 9.69
N GLU A 63 -11.35 9.85 9.58
CA GLU A 63 -11.81 9.00 10.68
C GLU A 63 -10.80 7.90 11.01
N LEU A 64 -10.12 7.34 10.01
CA LEU A 64 -9.02 6.40 10.24
C LEU A 64 -7.92 7.04 11.10
N LYS A 65 -7.56 8.32 10.84
CA LYS A 65 -6.57 9.04 11.61
C LYS A 65 -6.97 9.20 13.08
N ARG A 66 -8.26 9.41 13.38
CA ARG A 66 -8.79 9.44 14.74
C ARG A 66 -8.60 8.08 15.44
N VAL A 67 -8.94 7.00 14.74
CA VAL A 67 -8.90 5.63 15.27
C VAL A 67 -7.47 5.11 15.44
N LEU A 68 -6.52 5.55 14.61
CA LEU A 68 -5.10 5.19 14.76
C LEU A 68 -4.50 5.78 16.04
N ARG A 69 -3.64 5.00 16.69
CA ARG A 69 -2.80 5.44 17.81
C ARG A 69 -1.91 6.61 17.41
N PRO A 70 -1.39 7.41 18.36
CA PRO A 70 -0.45 8.49 18.03
C PRO A 70 0.79 8.03 17.26
N ASP A 71 1.26 6.82 17.55
CA ASP A 71 2.39 6.15 16.87
C ASP A 71 1.98 5.27 15.68
N GLY A 72 0.71 5.32 15.27
CA GLY A 72 0.15 4.47 14.24
C GLY A 72 0.62 4.80 12.82
N THR A 73 0.64 3.78 11.96
CA THR A 73 1.03 3.89 10.54
C THR A 73 -0.12 3.54 9.61
N PHE A 74 -0.12 4.16 8.44
CA PHE A 74 -1.09 3.92 7.39
C PHE A 74 -0.38 3.63 6.07
N TRP A 75 -0.63 2.46 5.50
CA TRP A 75 -0.07 1.96 4.25
C TRP A 75 -1.18 1.90 3.20
N LEU A 76 -1.13 2.83 2.27
CA LEU A 76 -2.16 3.04 1.25
C LEU A 76 -1.65 2.56 -0.11
N ASN A 77 -2.15 1.42 -0.58
CA ASN A 77 -1.92 1.00 -1.96
C ASN A 77 -2.95 1.63 -2.90
N ILE A 78 -2.48 2.28 -3.94
CA ILE A 78 -3.34 2.92 -4.95
C ILE A 78 -2.67 2.97 -6.31
N ALA A 79 -3.45 2.74 -7.37
CA ALA A 79 -3.01 2.88 -8.75
C ALA A 79 -3.68 4.07 -9.42
N ASP A 80 -2.98 4.59 -10.43
CA ASP A 80 -3.51 5.66 -11.27
C ASP A 80 -4.34 5.11 -12.42
N THR A 81 -5.03 5.99 -13.12
CA THR A 81 -5.81 5.66 -14.32
C THR A 81 -5.71 6.79 -15.34
N TYR A 82 -6.07 6.49 -16.59
CA TYR A 82 -6.07 7.47 -17.67
C TYR A 82 -7.47 8.04 -17.89
N CYS A 83 -7.53 9.33 -18.21
CA CYS A 83 -8.76 9.99 -18.63
C CYS A 83 -9.31 9.29 -19.88
N GLY A 84 -10.60 9.00 -19.86
CA GLY A 84 -11.25 8.06 -20.75
C GLY A 84 -10.98 8.30 -22.22
N THR A 85 -10.69 7.23 -22.90
CA THR A 85 -10.54 7.21 -24.36
C THR A 85 -11.88 7.15 -25.07
N GLY A 86 -13.01 7.36 -24.35
CA GLY A 86 -14.32 7.47 -24.95
C GLY A 86 -14.71 6.30 -25.87
N SER A 87 -14.15 5.13 -25.67
CA SER A 87 -14.67 3.94 -26.32
C SER A 87 -16.11 3.82 -25.90
N LYS A 88 -17.02 4.28 -26.74
CA LYS A 88 -18.44 4.01 -26.60
C LYS A 88 -18.54 2.51 -26.46
N GLY A 89 -18.77 2.03 -25.22
CA GLY A 89 -18.89 0.63 -24.91
C GLY A 89 -19.97 -0.01 -25.79
N GLY A 90 -19.54 -0.67 -26.81
CA GLY A 90 -20.41 -1.36 -27.75
C GLY A 90 -19.83 -2.71 -28.13
N TYR A 91 -18.60 -3.00 -27.74
CA TYR A 91 -18.04 -4.32 -27.96
C TYR A 91 -18.38 -5.22 -26.78
N THR A 92 -19.45 -5.95 -26.92
CA THR A 92 -19.71 -7.12 -26.08
C THR A 92 -18.86 -8.23 -26.65
N ASP A 93 -17.89 -8.73 -25.89
CA ASP A 93 -17.12 -9.92 -26.26
C ASP A 93 -18.11 -11.08 -26.50
N PRO A 94 -18.25 -11.61 -27.74
CA PRO A 94 -19.21 -12.68 -28.01
C PRO A 94 -18.96 -13.94 -27.18
N LYS A 95 -17.73 -14.13 -26.69
CA LYS A 95 -17.34 -15.23 -25.79
C LYS A 95 -17.65 -14.95 -24.32
N ASN A 96 -17.97 -13.70 -23.97
CA ASN A 96 -18.28 -13.29 -22.61
C ASN A 96 -19.35 -12.18 -22.60
N PRO A 97 -20.61 -12.51 -22.97
CA PRO A 97 -21.70 -11.52 -23.13
C PRO A 97 -22.08 -10.81 -21.84
N LYS A 98 -21.70 -11.37 -20.69
CA LYS A 98 -21.90 -10.74 -19.37
C LYS A 98 -20.65 -10.00 -18.84
N GLY A 99 -19.63 -9.80 -19.68
CA GLY A 99 -18.32 -9.31 -19.26
C GLY A 99 -17.57 -10.35 -18.40
N ARG A 100 -16.32 -10.10 -18.05
CA ARG A 100 -15.62 -10.92 -17.06
C ARG A 100 -16.20 -10.62 -15.67
N ASN A 101 -17.15 -11.42 -15.23
CA ASN A 101 -17.72 -11.43 -13.89
C ASN A 101 -18.04 -10.04 -13.30
N GLY A 102 -19.03 -9.34 -13.87
CA GLY A 102 -19.52 -8.09 -13.29
C GLY A 102 -18.63 -6.85 -13.51
N GLN A 103 -17.59 -6.94 -14.35
CA GLN A 103 -16.90 -5.74 -14.80
C GLN A 103 -17.83 -4.95 -15.74
N SER A 104 -18.38 -3.86 -15.23
CA SER A 104 -19.03 -2.86 -16.08
C SER A 104 -17.99 -2.34 -17.07
N LEU A 105 -18.20 -2.62 -18.35
CA LEU A 105 -17.37 -2.08 -19.44
C LEU A 105 -17.60 -0.57 -19.49
N SER A 106 -16.56 0.18 -19.19
CA SER A 106 -16.44 1.63 -19.28
C SER A 106 -17.34 2.47 -18.36
N LEU A 107 -16.95 2.63 -17.12
CA LEU A 107 -17.20 3.89 -16.45
C LEU A 107 -16.51 4.99 -17.27
N ASN A 108 -17.26 6.01 -17.65
CA ASN A 108 -16.75 7.12 -18.46
C ASN A 108 -15.78 7.93 -17.57
N ARG A 109 -14.50 7.61 -17.62
CA ARG A 109 -13.44 8.22 -16.82
C ARG A 109 -13.20 9.64 -17.30
N ARG A 110 -14.09 10.56 -16.95
CA ARG A 110 -13.94 11.98 -17.25
C ARG A 110 -13.36 12.68 -16.04
N ALA A 111 -12.28 13.39 -16.25
CA ALA A 111 -11.74 14.33 -15.28
C ALA A 111 -11.86 15.72 -15.91
N PRO A 112 -12.56 16.68 -15.29
CA PRO A 112 -12.85 17.99 -15.91
C PRO A 112 -11.59 18.72 -16.41
N ASN A 113 -10.48 18.53 -15.71
CA ASN A 113 -9.20 19.19 -15.99
C ASN A 113 -8.21 18.34 -16.78
N CYS A 114 -8.64 17.17 -17.29
CA CYS A 114 -7.78 16.26 -18.04
C CYS A 114 -8.28 16.11 -19.48
N LYS A 115 -7.35 16.09 -20.42
CA LYS A 115 -7.65 15.74 -21.80
C LYS A 115 -7.74 14.21 -21.93
N GLN A 116 -8.36 13.77 -22.99
CA GLN A 116 -8.36 12.35 -23.36
C GLN A 116 -6.93 11.80 -23.40
N LYS A 117 -6.69 10.65 -22.79
CA LYS A 117 -5.40 9.98 -22.61
C LYS A 117 -4.47 10.58 -21.57
N ASP A 118 -4.79 11.71 -20.94
CA ASP A 118 -3.98 12.18 -19.81
C ASP A 118 -4.01 11.15 -18.65
N LEU A 119 -2.89 11.00 -17.97
CA LEU A 119 -2.82 10.34 -16.68
C LEU A 119 -3.50 11.27 -15.65
N ILE A 120 -4.48 10.77 -14.91
CA ILE A 120 -5.28 11.62 -14.02
C ILE A 120 -4.48 12.08 -12.80
N GLY A 121 -3.56 11.26 -12.30
CA GLY A 121 -2.73 11.58 -11.14
C GLY A 121 -3.41 11.26 -9.80
N ILE A 122 -4.35 10.32 -9.77
CA ILE A 122 -5.11 9.92 -8.57
C ILE A 122 -4.21 9.68 -7.36
N PRO A 123 -3.09 8.91 -7.43
CA PRO A 123 -2.25 8.67 -6.26
C PRO A 123 -1.72 9.97 -5.65
N TRP A 124 -1.25 10.87 -6.48
CA TRP A 124 -0.67 12.15 -6.04
C TRP A 124 -1.73 13.12 -5.52
N LEU A 125 -2.89 13.22 -6.17
CA LEU A 125 -4.02 14.01 -5.69
C LEU A 125 -4.44 13.55 -4.29
N LEU A 126 -4.57 12.24 -4.08
CA LEU A 126 -4.93 11.69 -2.77
C LEU A 126 -3.83 11.90 -1.74
N ALA A 127 -2.56 11.63 -2.08
CA ALA A 127 -1.44 11.83 -1.16
C ALA A 127 -1.31 13.29 -0.69
N PHE A 128 -1.51 14.26 -1.59
CA PHE A 128 -1.46 15.67 -1.23
C PHE A 128 -2.68 16.13 -0.43
N ALA A 129 -3.86 15.60 -0.74
CA ALA A 129 -5.09 15.87 0.02
C ALA A 129 -4.98 15.31 1.46
N LEU A 130 -4.46 14.10 1.63
CA LEU A 130 -4.20 13.52 2.95
C LEU A 130 -3.14 14.31 3.72
N ARG A 131 -2.08 14.78 3.05
CA ARG A 131 -1.10 15.68 3.69
C ARG A 131 -1.73 16.98 4.14
N ALA A 132 -2.63 17.55 3.35
CA ALA A 132 -3.39 18.75 3.72
C ALA A 132 -4.35 18.48 4.90
N ASP A 133 -4.92 17.27 5.01
CA ASP A 133 -5.70 16.78 6.15
C ASP A 133 -4.84 16.51 7.41
N GLY A 134 -3.52 16.80 7.33
CA GLY A 134 -2.60 16.74 8.47
C GLY A 134 -1.95 15.36 8.69
N TRP A 135 -1.95 14.48 7.71
CA TRP A 135 -1.11 13.28 7.71
C TRP A 135 0.35 13.62 7.41
N TYR A 136 1.26 12.89 7.99
CA TYR A 136 2.67 12.90 7.59
C TYR A 136 2.85 11.92 6.42
N LEU A 137 3.04 12.41 5.21
CA LEU A 137 3.43 11.62 4.04
C LEU A 137 4.92 11.28 4.15
N ARG A 138 5.24 10.04 4.49
CA ARG A 138 6.60 9.61 4.84
C ARG A 138 7.37 9.00 3.70
N SER A 139 6.69 8.25 2.84
CA SER A 139 7.33 7.61 1.68
C SER A 139 6.31 7.37 0.58
N ASP A 140 6.77 7.44 -0.64
CA ASP A 140 6.16 6.85 -1.83
C ASP A 140 6.98 5.61 -2.19
N ILE A 141 6.35 4.45 -2.07
CA ILE A 141 6.95 3.15 -2.36
C ILE A 141 6.36 2.65 -3.66
N ILE A 142 7.21 2.26 -4.59
CA ILE A 142 6.81 1.70 -5.87
C ILE A 142 6.69 0.19 -5.74
N TRP A 143 5.46 -0.32 -5.78
CA TRP A 143 5.21 -1.74 -5.93
C TRP A 143 5.34 -2.13 -7.40
N GLN A 144 6.47 -2.67 -7.78
CA GLN A 144 6.77 -3.15 -9.14
C GLN A 144 6.32 -4.61 -9.30
N LYS A 145 5.67 -4.89 -10.43
CA LYS A 145 5.19 -6.21 -10.84
C LYS A 145 6.00 -6.69 -12.04
N GLU A 146 6.61 -7.88 -11.95
CA GLU A 146 7.27 -8.50 -13.13
C GLU A 146 6.26 -9.14 -14.08
N ASN A 147 5.06 -9.46 -13.55
CA ASN A 147 3.96 -10.07 -14.30
C ASN A 147 2.72 -9.16 -14.39
N PRO A 148 2.85 -7.90 -14.90
CA PRO A 148 1.72 -7.00 -15.02
C PRO A 148 0.71 -7.54 -16.04
N MET A 149 -0.55 -7.09 -15.93
CA MET A 149 -1.56 -7.36 -16.97
C MET A 149 -1.10 -6.73 -18.28
N PRO A 150 -1.14 -7.46 -19.41
CA PRO A 150 -0.77 -6.92 -20.71
C PRO A 150 -1.65 -5.70 -21.09
N GLU A 151 -1.01 -4.67 -21.58
CA GLU A 151 -1.69 -3.49 -22.14
C GLU A 151 -1.44 -3.42 -23.66
N SER A 152 -2.49 -3.16 -24.43
CA SER A 152 -2.38 -3.02 -25.90
C SER A 152 -2.02 -1.59 -26.36
N CYS A 153 -1.54 -0.73 -25.45
CA CYS A 153 -1.11 0.62 -25.80
C CYS A 153 0.21 0.61 -26.59
N LYS A 154 0.32 1.53 -27.57
CA LYS A 154 1.51 1.66 -28.42
C LYS A 154 2.13 3.06 -28.37
N ASP A 155 1.53 3.97 -27.64
CA ASP A 155 1.89 5.40 -27.57
C ASP A 155 2.46 5.80 -26.21
N ARG A 156 2.69 4.85 -25.34
CA ARG A 156 3.36 4.99 -24.03
C ARG A 156 3.88 3.64 -23.53
N PRO A 157 4.80 3.62 -22.57
CA PRO A 157 5.18 2.38 -21.89
C PRO A 157 3.99 1.70 -21.19
N SER A 158 4.01 0.36 -21.16
CA SER A 158 3.06 -0.42 -20.36
C SER A 158 3.31 -0.21 -18.88
N ARG A 159 2.24 -0.07 -18.10
CA ARG A 159 2.32 0.18 -16.68
C ARG A 159 2.56 -1.14 -15.92
N CYS A 160 3.61 -1.17 -15.10
CA CYS A 160 3.99 -2.34 -14.33
C CYS A 160 4.09 -2.08 -12.83
N TYR A 161 3.59 -0.95 -12.31
CA TYR A 161 3.68 -0.60 -10.90
C TYR A 161 2.41 0.05 -10.35
N GLU A 162 2.32 0.05 -9.03
CA GLU A 162 1.38 0.85 -8.24
C GLU A 162 2.12 1.57 -7.12
N HIS A 163 1.47 2.56 -6.50
CA HIS A 163 2.02 3.30 -5.37
C HIS A 163 1.57 2.68 -4.05
N ILE A 164 2.49 2.65 -3.08
CA ILE A 164 2.18 2.40 -1.68
C ILE A 164 2.66 3.60 -0.89
N PHE A 165 1.74 4.43 -0.43
CA PHE A 165 2.11 5.55 0.42
C PHE A 165 2.20 5.10 1.86
N LEU A 166 3.35 5.36 2.49
CA LEU A 166 3.48 5.31 3.94
C LEU A 166 3.09 6.67 4.50
N LEU A 167 2.01 6.68 5.27
CA LEU A 167 1.55 7.84 6.02
C LEU A 167 1.60 7.53 7.52
N ALA A 168 1.73 8.58 8.33
CA ALA A 168 1.72 8.46 9.78
C ALA A 168 0.88 9.56 10.41
N LYS A 169 0.30 9.28 11.58
CA LYS A 169 -0.49 10.24 12.33
C LYS A 169 0.37 11.36 12.94
N SER A 170 1.61 11.03 13.31
CA SER A 170 2.55 11.97 13.92
C SER A 170 3.96 11.85 13.33
N LYS A 171 4.85 12.78 13.71
CA LYS A 171 6.27 12.73 13.31
C LYS A 171 7.04 11.55 13.91
N GLN A 172 6.56 11.02 15.02
CA GLN A 172 7.11 9.85 15.70
C GLN A 172 6.09 8.71 15.58
N TYR A 173 6.46 7.65 14.92
CA TYR A 173 5.58 6.51 14.64
C TYR A 173 6.37 5.21 14.73
N PHE A 174 5.64 4.11 14.91
CA PHE A 174 6.25 2.78 14.93
C PHE A 174 6.75 2.39 13.53
N TYR A 175 8.02 1.98 13.43
CA TYR A 175 8.57 1.43 12.20
C TYR A 175 9.69 0.44 12.53
N ASP A 176 9.45 -0.85 12.24
CA ASP A 176 10.43 -1.92 12.42
C ASP A 176 11.21 -2.14 11.11
N ALA A 177 12.29 -1.37 10.96
CA ALA A 177 13.18 -1.50 9.82
C ALA A 177 13.89 -2.86 9.74
N ALA A 178 14.11 -3.51 10.89
CA ALA A 178 14.81 -4.80 10.92
C ALA A 178 13.92 -5.94 10.41
N ALA A 179 12.61 -5.89 10.72
CA ALA A 179 11.65 -6.90 10.30
C ALA A 179 11.50 -7.02 8.76
N ILE A 180 11.79 -5.94 8.03
CA ILE A 180 11.70 -5.91 6.56
C ILE A 180 13.03 -5.65 5.87
N ALA A 181 14.15 -5.70 6.60
CA ALA A 181 15.48 -5.45 6.06
C ALA A 181 15.79 -6.36 4.86
N GLU A 182 16.61 -5.85 3.94
CA GLU A 182 17.09 -6.60 2.79
C GLU A 182 18.61 -6.81 2.84
N PRO A 183 19.14 -7.89 2.25
CA PRO A 183 20.58 -8.11 2.22
C PRO A 183 21.32 -6.97 1.52
N ILE A 184 22.53 -6.63 1.99
CA ILE A 184 23.38 -5.72 1.26
C ILE A 184 23.92 -6.40 -0.01
N ALA A 185 24.17 -5.61 -1.07
CA ALA A 185 24.78 -6.15 -2.28
C ALA A 185 26.23 -6.62 -2.00
N PRO A 186 26.69 -7.70 -2.65
CA PRO A 186 28.08 -8.18 -2.51
C PRO A 186 29.11 -7.09 -2.77
N THR A 187 28.86 -6.21 -3.73
CA THR A 187 29.72 -5.04 -4.05
C THR A 187 29.78 -4.04 -2.90
N THR A 188 28.67 -3.89 -2.13
CA THR A 188 28.65 -3.06 -0.93
C THR A 188 29.48 -3.68 0.18
N ALA A 189 29.35 -4.99 0.42
CA ALA A 189 30.18 -5.72 1.37
C ALA A 189 31.67 -5.63 1.02
N ALA A 190 32.02 -5.81 -0.27
CA ALA A 190 33.40 -5.66 -0.74
C ALA A 190 33.96 -4.25 -0.47
N ARG A 191 33.11 -3.21 -0.70
CA ARG A 191 33.50 -1.82 -0.42
C ARG A 191 33.74 -1.57 1.08
N TYR A 192 32.97 -2.20 1.95
CA TYR A 192 33.22 -2.14 3.40
C TYR A 192 34.57 -2.78 3.76
N ARG A 193 34.95 -3.91 3.14
CA ARG A 193 36.21 -4.59 3.36
C ARG A 193 37.43 -3.77 2.86
N GLN A 194 37.30 -3.13 1.70
CA GLN A 194 38.40 -2.30 1.13
C GLN A 194 38.65 -1.01 1.92
N GLY A 195 37.68 -0.55 2.72
CA GLY A 195 37.78 0.72 3.40
C GLY A 195 37.68 1.91 2.45
N ARG A 196 37.92 3.12 3.00
CA ARG A 196 38.02 4.34 2.21
C ARG A 196 39.49 4.59 1.87
N ALA A 197 39.78 4.92 0.61
CA ALA A 197 41.10 5.35 0.20
C ALA A 197 41.54 6.57 1.04
N ALA A 198 42.86 6.60 1.40
CA ALA A 198 43.43 7.77 2.01
C ALA A 198 43.26 8.97 1.04
N GLY A 199 42.71 10.08 1.52
CA GLY A 199 42.41 11.26 0.70
C GLY A 199 40.95 11.33 0.16
N HIS A 200 40.07 10.40 0.50
CA HIS A 200 38.63 10.55 0.21
C HIS A 200 38.09 11.78 0.97
N LYS A 201 37.34 12.67 0.27
CA LYS A 201 36.82 13.94 0.82
C LYS A 201 36.02 13.82 2.13
N TYR A 202 35.63 12.61 2.51
CA TYR A 202 34.93 12.26 3.78
C TYR A 202 35.82 11.39 4.69
N ALA A 203 37.12 11.30 4.44
CA ALA A 203 38.02 10.56 5.33
C ALA A 203 38.26 11.30 6.65
N GLU A 204 38.11 12.63 6.65
CA GLU A 204 38.17 13.49 7.82
C GLU A 204 36.79 13.96 8.25
N GLU A 205 36.59 14.29 9.52
CA GLU A 205 35.34 14.83 10.05
C GLU A 205 34.99 16.11 9.31
N VAL A 206 33.85 16.17 8.65
CA VAL A 206 33.33 17.39 8.03
C VAL A 206 32.78 18.27 9.13
N PRO A 207 33.29 19.50 9.34
CA PRO A 207 32.75 20.42 10.33
C PRO A 207 31.23 20.64 10.10
N GLY A 208 30.42 20.46 11.13
CA GLY A 208 28.97 20.67 11.08
C GLY A 208 28.12 19.43 10.73
N GLN A 209 28.71 18.33 10.32
CA GLN A 209 28.01 17.05 10.25
C GLN A 209 28.34 16.23 11.48
N GLY A 210 27.32 15.97 12.32
CA GLY A 210 27.48 15.06 13.47
C GLY A 210 28.05 13.72 13.02
N LYS A 211 28.85 13.10 13.88
CA LYS A 211 29.53 11.82 13.65
C LYS A 211 28.60 10.84 12.94
N VAL A 212 28.93 10.47 11.71
CA VAL A 212 28.24 9.40 10.98
C VAL A 212 28.57 8.09 11.71
N GLN A 213 27.76 7.76 12.71
CA GLN A 213 28.02 6.69 13.68
C GLN A 213 28.07 5.28 13.09
N GLY A 214 27.59 5.06 11.85
CA GLY A 214 27.50 3.72 11.26
C GLY A 214 28.79 3.22 10.60
N ILE A 215 29.47 4.07 9.86
CA ILE A 215 30.61 3.64 9.00
C ILE A 215 31.96 3.74 9.72
N ASN A 216 32.10 4.61 10.71
CA ASN A 216 33.35 4.84 11.41
C ASN A 216 33.61 3.88 12.58
N LYS A 217 32.59 3.19 13.11
CA LYS A 217 32.76 2.20 14.21
C LYS A 217 33.48 0.92 13.75
N ALA A 218 33.49 0.63 12.45
CA ALA A 218 34.17 -0.54 11.89
C ALA A 218 35.69 -0.34 11.70
N ARG A 219 36.25 0.81 12.06
CA ARG A 219 37.66 1.12 11.89
C ARG A 219 38.42 0.99 13.20
N LYS A 220 39.00 -0.16 13.43
CA LYS A 220 40.07 -0.31 14.42
C LYS A 220 41.35 -0.68 13.68
N GLY A 221 42.33 0.24 13.63
CA GLY A 221 43.66 -0.04 13.08
C GLY A 221 43.78 -0.18 11.55
N GLY A 222 42.85 0.42 10.75
CA GLY A 222 42.95 0.41 9.28
C GLY A 222 42.34 -0.81 8.59
N TYR A 223 41.92 -1.83 9.33
CA TYR A 223 41.20 -2.99 8.81
C TYR A 223 39.75 -3.01 9.32
N TYR A 224 38.83 -3.40 8.45
CA TYR A 224 37.46 -3.67 8.87
C TYR A 224 37.42 -5.05 9.52
N ASP A 225 36.87 -5.12 10.74
CA ASP A 225 36.43 -6.38 11.32
C ASP A 225 35.23 -6.87 10.51
N ASP A 226 35.35 -8.03 9.85
CA ASP A 226 34.26 -8.63 9.06
C ASP A 226 33.00 -8.83 9.89
N ALA A 227 33.11 -9.02 11.20
CA ALA A 227 31.98 -9.11 12.14
C ALA A 227 31.18 -7.80 12.27
N LEU A 228 31.77 -6.66 11.92
CA LEU A 228 31.12 -5.34 11.99
C LEU A 228 30.53 -4.89 10.64
N ILE A 229 30.73 -5.66 9.57
CA ILE A 229 30.12 -5.38 8.28
C ILE A 229 28.62 -5.72 8.39
N PRO A 230 27.72 -4.75 8.14
CA PRO A 230 26.30 -5.06 8.17
C PRO A 230 25.96 -6.06 7.05
N THR A 231 25.24 -7.10 7.38
CA THR A 231 24.74 -8.08 6.40
C THR A 231 23.42 -7.65 5.78
N MET A 232 22.69 -6.79 6.50
CA MET A 232 21.36 -6.30 6.14
C MET A 232 21.36 -4.78 6.10
N ARG A 233 20.45 -4.21 5.34
CA ARG A 233 20.17 -2.76 5.25
C ARG A 233 18.68 -2.51 5.31
N ASN A 234 18.30 -1.28 5.62
CA ASN A 234 16.90 -0.85 5.49
C ASN A 234 16.40 -1.11 4.07
N ARG A 235 15.16 -1.61 3.97
CA ARG A 235 14.53 -1.89 2.68
C ARG A 235 14.39 -0.62 1.87
N ARG A 236 14.70 -0.71 0.58
CA ARG A 236 14.51 0.40 -0.37
C ARG A 236 13.04 0.54 -0.75
N ASP A 237 12.70 1.65 -1.35
CA ASP A 237 11.35 2.08 -1.73
C ASP A 237 10.84 1.52 -3.08
N ILE A 238 11.58 0.61 -3.72
CA ILE A 238 11.11 -0.16 -4.87
C ILE A 238 10.94 -1.62 -4.44
N TRP A 239 9.69 -2.08 -4.40
CA TRP A 239 9.34 -3.44 -3.97
C TRP A 239 8.93 -4.29 -5.16
N LEU A 240 9.74 -5.28 -5.47
CA LEU A 240 9.46 -6.27 -6.51
C LEU A 240 8.62 -7.39 -5.90
N ILE A 241 7.32 -7.35 -6.14
CA ILE A 241 6.36 -8.34 -5.63
C ILE A 241 5.39 -8.73 -6.74
N ASN A 242 5.41 -9.99 -7.14
CA ASN A 242 4.54 -10.49 -8.20
C ASN A 242 3.10 -10.67 -7.70
N THR A 243 2.15 -10.43 -8.60
CA THR A 243 0.75 -10.76 -8.35
C THR A 243 0.56 -12.26 -8.31
N VAL A 244 -0.26 -12.73 -7.38
CA VAL A 244 -0.63 -14.14 -7.26
C VAL A 244 -2.08 -14.29 -7.72
N PRO A 245 -2.37 -15.20 -8.67
CA PRO A 245 -3.74 -15.47 -9.05
C PRO A 245 -4.57 -15.94 -7.85
N TYR A 246 -5.68 -15.26 -7.58
CA TYR A 246 -6.62 -15.69 -6.56
C TYR A 246 -7.74 -16.51 -7.22
N LYS A 247 -7.92 -17.75 -6.78
CA LYS A 247 -8.95 -18.67 -7.34
C LYS A 247 -10.37 -18.37 -6.87
N GLY A 248 -10.56 -17.56 -5.84
CA GLY A 248 -11.87 -17.07 -5.38
C GLY A 248 -12.36 -15.90 -6.23
N GLY A 249 -13.66 -15.64 -6.27
CA GLY A 249 -14.32 -14.65 -7.13
C GLY A 249 -13.96 -13.16 -6.91
N HIS A 250 -12.88 -12.83 -6.20
CA HIS A 250 -12.42 -11.46 -5.95
C HIS A 250 -11.26 -11.06 -6.86
N PHE A 251 -11.47 -10.01 -7.67
CA PHE A 251 -10.59 -9.65 -8.80
C PHE A 251 -9.49 -8.62 -8.50
N ALA A 252 -9.35 -8.09 -7.28
CA ALA A 252 -8.48 -6.93 -7.02
C ALA A 252 -7.70 -7.01 -5.70
N ALA A 253 -7.47 -8.21 -5.16
CA ALA A 253 -6.65 -8.33 -3.95
C ALA A 253 -5.17 -8.10 -4.28
N PHE A 254 -4.49 -7.25 -3.50
CA PHE A 254 -3.03 -7.22 -3.52
C PHE A 254 -2.44 -8.52 -2.95
N PRO A 255 -1.20 -8.89 -3.34
CA PRO A 255 -0.62 -10.16 -2.91
C PRO A 255 -0.36 -10.18 -1.40
N PRO A 256 -0.49 -11.34 -0.73
CA PRO A 256 -0.21 -11.48 0.70
C PRO A 256 1.13 -10.92 1.13
N LYS A 257 2.17 -11.13 0.32
CA LYS A 257 3.54 -10.62 0.58
C LYS A 257 3.61 -9.11 0.74
N LEU A 258 2.76 -8.35 0.05
CA LEU A 258 2.67 -6.90 0.19
C LEU A 258 2.10 -6.54 1.57
N ALA A 259 0.96 -7.13 1.94
CA ALA A 259 0.35 -6.92 3.26
C ALA A 259 1.30 -7.31 4.39
N GLU A 260 1.92 -8.48 4.29
CA GLU A 260 2.91 -8.96 5.27
C GLU A 260 4.05 -7.96 5.47
N THR A 261 4.60 -7.43 4.37
CA THR A 261 5.71 -6.47 4.44
C THR A 261 5.28 -5.18 5.13
N CYS A 262 4.09 -4.64 4.80
CA CYS A 262 3.55 -3.44 5.45
C CYS A 262 3.26 -3.68 6.95
N ILE A 263 2.66 -4.84 7.29
CA ILE A 263 2.32 -5.20 8.67
C ILE A 263 3.59 -5.39 9.52
N LEU A 264 4.59 -6.09 9.01
CA LEU A 264 5.86 -6.29 9.70
C LEU A 264 6.54 -4.97 10.02
N ALA A 265 6.53 -4.03 9.07
CA ALA A 265 7.14 -2.73 9.26
C ALA A 265 6.31 -1.81 10.17
N GLY A 266 4.98 -1.84 10.04
CA GLY A 266 4.10 -0.81 10.61
C GLY A 266 3.30 -1.24 11.84
N CYS A 267 3.29 -2.52 12.23
CA CYS A 267 2.50 -3.02 13.35
C CYS A 267 3.35 -3.85 14.32
N PRO A 268 3.42 -3.50 15.60
CA PRO A 268 4.10 -4.33 16.59
C PRO A 268 3.40 -5.69 16.74
N LYS A 269 4.15 -6.71 17.21
CA LYS A 269 3.58 -8.03 17.49
C LYS A 269 2.46 -7.90 18.54
N GLY A 270 1.33 -8.60 18.33
CA GLY A 270 0.13 -8.47 19.14
C GLY A 270 -0.66 -7.18 18.91
N GLY A 271 -0.19 -6.30 18.02
CA GLY A 271 -0.90 -5.07 17.64
C GLY A 271 -2.13 -5.35 16.78
N ILE A 272 -2.93 -4.31 16.53
CA ILE A 272 -4.18 -4.40 15.76
C ILE A 272 -3.97 -3.72 14.41
N VAL A 273 -4.26 -4.46 13.34
CA VAL A 273 -4.27 -3.99 11.95
C VAL A 273 -5.71 -3.75 11.51
N ILE A 274 -5.98 -2.60 10.90
CA ILE A 274 -7.29 -2.31 10.30
C ILE A 274 -7.19 -2.22 8.79
N ASP A 275 -8.23 -2.68 8.10
CA ASP A 275 -8.43 -2.47 6.68
C ASP A 275 -9.88 -2.05 6.42
N PRO A 276 -10.13 -0.76 6.10
CA PRO A 276 -11.48 -0.25 5.84
C PRO A 276 -12.09 -0.66 4.50
N PHE A 277 -11.32 -1.33 3.64
CA PHE A 277 -11.75 -1.86 2.35
C PHE A 277 -11.31 -3.32 2.21
N PHE A 278 -11.81 -4.17 3.10
CA PHE A 278 -11.27 -5.47 3.43
C PHE A 278 -11.28 -6.50 2.29
N GLY A 279 -12.25 -6.37 1.38
CA GLY A 279 -12.40 -7.29 0.25
C GLY A 279 -12.40 -8.76 0.68
N SER A 280 -11.56 -9.56 0.06
CA SER A 280 -11.41 -10.99 0.37
C SER A 280 -10.50 -11.29 1.59
N GLY A 281 -10.16 -10.30 2.40
CA GLY A 281 -9.48 -10.48 3.69
C GLY A 281 -7.98 -10.76 3.65
N THR A 282 -7.27 -10.29 2.61
CA THR A 282 -5.81 -10.48 2.50
C THR A 282 -5.07 -9.89 3.69
N THR A 283 -5.43 -8.66 4.10
CA THR A 283 -4.83 -7.98 5.25
C THR A 283 -5.08 -8.74 6.54
N GLY A 284 -6.31 -9.20 6.78
CA GLY A 284 -6.65 -9.95 7.99
C GLY A 284 -5.95 -11.30 8.09
N LYS A 285 -5.86 -12.02 6.96
CA LYS A 285 -5.10 -13.28 6.91
C LYS A 285 -3.63 -13.05 7.21
N ALA A 286 -3.01 -12.05 6.58
CA ALA A 286 -1.62 -11.69 6.83
C ALA A 286 -1.38 -11.25 8.29
N ALA A 287 -2.29 -10.46 8.88
CA ALA A 287 -2.20 -10.05 10.27
C ALA A 287 -2.22 -11.26 11.21
N LYS A 288 -3.17 -12.18 11.03
CA LYS A 288 -3.31 -13.41 11.82
C LYS A 288 -2.06 -14.29 11.71
N ASP A 289 -1.55 -14.50 10.49
CA ASP A 289 -0.35 -15.32 10.25
C ASP A 289 0.92 -14.75 10.87
N LEU A 290 0.92 -13.46 11.15
CA LEU A 290 2.04 -12.72 11.77
C LEU A 290 1.84 -12.46 13.27
N ASP A 291 0.90 -13.11 13.93
CA ASP A 291 0.56 -12.89 15.35
C ASP A 291 0.13 -11.43 15.64
N ARG A 292 -0.68 -10.85 14.76
CA ARG A 292 -1.37 -9.58 14.96
C ARG A 292 -2.86 -9.80 14.91
N HIS A 293 -3.62 -8.94 15.60
CA HIS A 293 -5.06 -8.90 15.51
C HIS A 293 -5.50 -8.08 14.28
N TYR A 294 -6.75 -8.29 13.83
CA TYR A 294 -7.27 -7.52 12.71
C TYR A 294 -8.69 -7.01 12.96
N ILE A 295 -9.04 -5.93 12.25
CA ILE A 295 -10.39 -5.43 12.05
C ILE A 295 -10.56 -5.19 10.56
N GLY A 296 -11.47 -5.94 9.92
CA GLY A 296 -11.82 -5.75 8.52
C GLY A 296 -13.18 -5.07 8.41
N ILE A 297 -13.30 -4.06 7.54
CA ILE A 297 -14.57 -3.43 7.19
C ILE A 297 -14.83 -3.68 5.72
N GLU A 298 -16.02 -4.22 5.40
CA GLU A 298 -16.40 -4.56 4.02
C GLU A 298 -17.89 -4.34 3.83
N ILE A 299 -18.25 -3.57 2.82
CA ILE A 299 -19.65 -3.26 2.51
C ILE A 299 -20.36 -4.44 1.83
N ASN A 300 -19.61 -5.23 1.03
CA ASN A 300 -20.18 -6.37 0.32
C ASN A 300 -20.23 -7.61 1.19
N ILE A 301 -21.43 -8.11 1.46
CA ILE A 301 -21.67 -9.29 2.32
C ILE A 301 -21.02 -10.56 1.75
N GLU A 302 -20.96 -10.72 0.42
CA GLU A 302 -20.33 -11.87 -0.23
C GLU A 302 -18.83 -11.87 0.00
N TYR A 303 -18.20 -10.69 -0.07
CA TYR A 303 -16.77 -10.56 0.23
C TYR A 303 -16.46 -10.78 1.72
N CYS A 304 -17.37 -10.39 2.62
CA CYS A 304 -17.27 -10.76 4.02
C CYS A 304 -17.27 -12.29 4.23
N ALA A 305 -18.10 -13.03 3.49
CA ALA A 305 -18.14 -14.49 3.56
C ALA A 305 -16.83 -15.11 3.03
N LEU A 306 -16.34 -14.63 1.88
CA LEU A 306 -15.06 -15.06 1.32
C LEU A 306 -13.89 -14.80 2.28
N ALA A 307 -13.86 -13.64 2.92
CA ALA A 307 -12.83 -13.28 3.87
C ALA A 307 -12.87 -14.18 5.12
N ARG A 308 -14.06 -14.52 5.64
CA ARG A 308 -14.21 -15.44 6.77
C ARG A 308 -13.68 -16.83 6.43
N ALA A 309 -14.06 -17.38 5.28
CA ALA A 309 -13.57 -18.68 4.82
C ALA A 309 -12.04 -18.68 4.68
N ARG A 310 -11.48 -17.66 4.03
CA ARG A 310 -10.03 -17.53 3.84
C ARG A 310 -9.25 -17.44 5.16
N ILE A 311 -9.72 -16.68 6.14
CA ILE A 311 -9.04 -16.47 7.41
C ILE A 311 -9.26 -17.65 8.36
N GLY A 312 -10.45 -18.28 8.30
CA GLY A 312 -10.80 -19.48 9.09
C GLY A 312 -10.04 -20.73 8.68
N GLY A 313 -9.41 -20.74 7.49
CA GLY A 313 -8.69 -21.90 6.97
C GLY A 313 -9.58 -22.94 6.28
N GLU A 314 -10.85 -22.64 6.02
CA GLU A 314 -11.72 -23.46 5.16
C GLU A 314 -11.33 -23.22 3.70
N SER A 315 -10.82 -24.28 3.04
CA SER A 315 -10.55 -24.26 1.61
C SER A 315 -11.87 -24.19 0.85
N THR A 316 -12.10 -23.10 0.12
CA THR A 316 -13.20 -22.95 -0.84
C THR A 316 -12.86 -23.63 -2.16
#